data_70b03f110c8d92ed0d54fe6bc25e936d
#
_entry.id   70b03f110c8d92ed0d54fe6bc25e936d
#
_cell.length_a   1.000
_cell.length_b   1.000
_cell.length_c   1.000
_cell.angle_alpha   90.00
_cell.angle_beta   90.00
_cell.angle_gamma   90.00
#
_symmetry.space_group_name_H-M   'P 1'
#
loop_
_entity.id
_entity.type
_entity.pdbx_description
1 polymer ?
#
loop_
_entity_poly.entity_id
_entity_poly.type
_entity_poly.pdbx_seq_one_letter_code
_entity_poly.pdbx_strand_id
1 'polypeptide(L)'
;MNKLNEYISRADGTPGQSLIPQLILPRVIDEAEKNLIPREMAAFVIGPSEFKGSTMYMDLETPNTMDVREVSEGAEVPLDNIGLDSVSFTPVKYGVAIRITREMIEDSQVELLNRNIKTAGKRFAENETNLVLAQLDDANATTAGGDAVTIANIVESIYDVRAQDYRPTDYLLGEEQYSDLMNIDTFVEADKAGNTGLMSTGRVGTIFGLSVSTFSANAGTNAVATSGYIFDRTQAYAIAIARDISMESLTLPTYDMEGAVLTQRIDVKNLRVKAISKITTS
;
A
#
# COMPACT_ATOMS: atom_id res chain seq x y z
N MET A 1 -15.86 -17.00 32.23
CA MET A 1 -16.83 -17.20 31.13
C MET A 1 -16.65 -16.04 30.16
N ASN A 2 -16.31 -16.33 28.94
CA ASN A 2 -15.87 -15.35 27.96
C ASN A 2 -17.09 -14.57 27.43
N LYS A 3 -17.04 -13.23 27.35
CA LYS A 3 -18.16 -12.38 26.87
C LYS A 3 -18.74 -12.83 25.52
N LEU A 4 -17.96 -13.55 24.71
CA LEU A 4 -18.38 -14.12 23.43
C LEU A 4 -19.44 -15.24 23.61
N ASN A 5 -19.29 -16.11 24.64
CA ASN A 5 -20.25 -17.17 24.92
C ASN A 5 -21.59 -16.59 25.43
N GLU A 6 -21.56 -15.44 26.12
CA GLU A 6 -22.76 -14.76 26.57
C GLU A 6 -23.54 -14.14 25.41
N TYR A 7 -22.82 -13.69 24.34
CA TYR A 7 -23.44 -13.16 23.13
C TYR A 7 -24.02 -14.26 22.22
N ILE A 8 -23.37 -15.42 22.14
CA ILE A 8 -23.86 -16.57 21.36
C ILE A 8 -25.11 -17.19 22.04
N SER A 9 -25.15 -17.21 23.35
CA SER A 9 -26.30 -17.76 24.09
C SER A 9 -27.54 -16.85 24.11
N ARG A 10 -27.41 -15.56 23.77
CA ARG A 10 -28.52 -14.61 23.63
C ARG A 10 -29.16 -14.56 22.24
N ALA A 11 -28.68 -15.35 21.30
CA ALA A 11 -29.24 -15.44 19.94
C ALA A 11 -30.56 -16.26 19.89
N ASP A 12 -31.22 -16.45 21.02
CA ASP A 12 -32.52 -17.11 21.11
C ASP A 12 -33.63 -16.09 20.77
N GLY A 13 -34.18 -16.19 19.59
CA GLY A 13 -35.57 -15.81 19.34
C GLY A 13 -35.84 -14.51 18.59
N THR A 14 -34.90 -13.80 17.97
CA THR A 14 -35.24 -12.67 17.08
C THR A 14 -34.80 -12.93 15.65
N PRO A 15 -35.75 -13.10 14.69
CA PRO A 15 -35.38 -13.27 13.29
C PRO A 15 -34.78 -11.97 12.74
N GLY A 16 -33.50 -12.00 12.32
CA GLY A 16 -32.93 -10.98 11.45
C GLY A 16 -31.70 -10.22 11.88
N GLN A 17 -31.11 -10.46 13.07
CA GLN A 17 -29.85 -9.82 13.45
C GLN A 17 -28.80 -10.86 13.82
N SER A 18 -28.00 -11.26 12.85
CA SER A 18 -26.75 -11.99 13.13
C SER A 18 -25.77 -11.03 13.83
N LEU A 19 -25.44 -11.31 15.09
CA LEU A 19 -24.46 -10.53 15.89
C LEU A 19 -23.02 -10.74 15.40
N ILE A 20 -22.78 -11.81 14.65
CA ILE A 20 -21.47 -12.19 14.10
C ILE A 20 -20.88 -11.07 13.22
N PRO A 21 -21.63 -10.43 12.29
CA PRO A 21 -21.13 -9.34 11.46
C PRO A 21 -20.59 -8.16 12.25
N GLN A 22 -21.27 -7.74 13.32
CA GLN A 22 -20.89 -6.54 14.10
C GLN A 22 -19.57 -6.68 14.86
N LEU A 23 -19.16 -7.92 15.17
CA LEU A 23 -17.92 -8.22 15.87
C LEU A 23 -16.74 -8.49 14.93
N ILE A 24 -17.03 -8.96 13.71
CA ILE A 24 -16.01 -9.35 12.75
C ILE A 24 -15.40 -8.12 12.04
N LEU A 25 -16.23 -7.23 11.54
CA LEU A 25 -15.78 -6.10 10.74
C LEU A 25 -14.72 -5.21 11.42
N PRO A 26 -14.91 -4.73 12.68
CA PRO A 26 -13.90 -3.93 13.34
C PRO A 26 -12.54 -4.63 13.47
N ARG A 27 -12.55 -5.93 13.75
CA ARG A 27 -11.31 -6.72 13.88
C ARG A 27 -10.57 -6.93 12.56
N VAL A 28 -11.31 -7.06 11.45
CA VAL A 28 -10.73 -7.14 10.12
C VAL A 28 -10.09 -5.81 9.74
N ILE A 29 -10.76 -4.70 10.03
CA ILE A 29 -10.25 -3.35 9.78
C ILE A 29 -8.99 -3.12 10.62
N ASP A 30 -9.03 -3.39 11.92
CA ASP A 30 -7.88 -3.24 12.83
C ASP A 30 -6.65 -4.05 12.37
N GLU A 31 -6.85 -5.25 11.83
CA GLU A 31 -5.75 -6.08 11.35
C GLU A 31 -5.26 -5.64 9.97
N ALA A 32 -6.15 -5.14 9.11
CA ALA A 32 -5.78 -4.54 7.84
C ALA A 32 -4.96 -3.26 8.06
N GLU A 33 -5.42 -2.34 8.92
CA GLU A 33 -4.75 -1.06 9.20
C GLU A 33 -3.30 -1.25 9.68
N LYS A 34 -3.02 -2.27 10.49
CA LYS A 34 -1.66 -2.58 10.95
C LYS A 34 -0.68 -2.93 9.83
N ASN A 35 -1.17 -3.33 8.67
CA ASN A 35 -0.38 -3.81 7.55
C ASN A 35 -0.49 -2.88 6.31
N LEU A 36 -1.17 -1.74 6.42
CA LEU A 36 -1.42 -0.81 5.31
C LEU A 36 -0.28 0.21 5.13
N ILE A 37 0.95 -0.25 5.02
CA ILE A 37 2.12 0.60 4.73
C ILE A 37 1.94 1.47 3.48
N PRO A 38 1.37 0.97 2.34
CA PRO A 38 1.25 1.78 1.14
C PRO A 38 0.37 3.01 1.25
N ARG A 39 -0.65 3.01 2.14
CA ARG A 39 -1.50 4.20 2.37
C ARG A 39 -0.73 5.36 2.99
N GLU A 40 0.20 5.06 3.88
CA GLU A 40 1.04 6.08 4.52
C GLU A 40 2.02 6.73 3.55
N MET A 41 2.39 6.01 2.49
CA MET A 41 3.35 6.45 1.47
C MET A 41 2.71 7.06 0.23
N ALA A 42 1.37 7.01 0.11
CA ALA A 42 0.65 7.62 -1.00
C ALA A 42 0.71 9.15 -0.95
N ALA A 43 0.77 9.80 -2.10
CA ALA A 43 0.69 11.26 -2.21
C ALA A 43 -0.61 11.78 -1.60
N PHE A 44 -1.70 11.11 -1.90
CA PHE A 44 -3.00 11.32 -1.26
C PHE A 44 -3.88 10.07 -1.41
N VAL A 45 -4.86 9.97 -0.52
CA VAL A 45 -5.85 8.92 -0.51
C VAL A 45 -7.23 9.56 -0.68
N ILE A 46 -7.88 9.27 -1.81
CA ILE A 46 -9.24 9.74 -2.09
C ILE A 46 -10.21 8.81 -1.36
N GLY A 47 -10.95 9.37 -0.40
CA GLY A 47 -11.92 8.62 0.40
C GLY A 47 -13.26 8.37 -0.31
N PRO A 48 -14.10 7.46 0.22
CA PRO A 48 -15.41 7.15 -0.35
C PRO A 48 -16.36 8.33 -0.46
N SER A 49 -16.21 9.36 0.40
CA SER A 49 -17.05 10.57 0.40
C SER A 49 -16.75 11.51 -0.78
N GLU A 50 -15.52 11.46 -1.28
CA GLU A 50 -15.06 12.31 -2.38
C GLU A 50 -15.29 11.64 -3.75
N PHE A 51 -15.37 10.31 -3.76
CA PHE A 51 -15.53 9.53 -4.97
C PHE A 51 -16.99 9.50 -5.44
N LYS A 52 -17.27 10.13 -6.59
CA LYS A 52 -18.62 10.19 -7.18
C LYS A 52 -18.65 9.46 -8.53
N GLY A 53 -19.49 8.44 -8.63
CA GLY A 53 -19.69 7.68 -9.87
C GLY A 53 -18.81 6.44 -10.00
N SER A 54 -18.59 5.99 -11.23
CA SER A 54 -17.79 4.79 -11.55
C SER A 54 -16.34 5.11 -11.84
N THR A 55 -16.07 6.30 -12.36
CA THR A 55 -14.74 6.78 -12.73
C THR A 55 -14.59 8.22 -12.22
N MET A 56 -13.44 8.54 -11.67
CA MET A 56 -13.06 9.88 -11.26
C MET A 56 -11.84 10.31 -12.06
N TYR A 57 -11.86 11.55 -12.52
CA TYR A 57 -10.73 12.17 -13.22
C TYR A 57 -10.07 13.17 -12.28
N MET A 58 -8.74 13.17 -12.30
CA MET A 58 -7.92 14.14 -11.59
C MET A 58 -7.02 14.82 -12.59
N ASP A 59 -7.09 16.13 -12.64
CA ASP A 59 -6.22 16.94 -13.46
C ASP A 59 -4.91 17.20 -12.72
N LEU A 60 -3.80 16.94 -13.39
CA LEU A 60 -2.45 17.16 -12.92
C LEU A 60 -1.78 18.21 -13.80
N GLU A 61 -1.17 19.18 -13.16
CA GLU A 61 -0.37 20.18 -13.86
C GLU A 61 0.89 19.53 -14.47
N THR A 62 1.13 19.75 -15.76
CA THR A 62 2.35 19.25 -16.41
C THR A 62 3.55 20.09 -15.94
N PRO A 63 4.57 19.47 -15.32
CA PRO A 63 5.72 20.23 -14.82
C PRO A 63 6.51 20.86 -15.97
N ASN A 64 7.15 21.99 -15.67
CA ASN A 64 8.08 22.70 -16.58
C ASN A 64 7.45 23.22 -17.91
N THR A 65 6.19 23.67 -17.86
CA THR A 65 5.52 24.29 -19.02
C THR A 65 5.72 25.80 -19.11
N MET A 66 6.26 26.42 -18.06
CA MET A 66 6.54 27.86 -18.01
C MET A 66 8.04 28.11 -17.93
N ASP A 67 8.55 28.96 -18.84
CA ASP A 67 9.93 29.40 -18.86
C ASP A 67 10.06 30.84 -18.40
N VAL A 68 10.99 31.11 -17.48
CA VAL A 68 11.37 32.49 -17.15
C VAL A 68 12.39 32.96 -18.13
N ARG A 69 12.07 34.02 -18.92
CA ARG A 69 12.90 34.57 -19.95
C ARG A 69 13.26 36.02 -19.65
N GLU A 70 14.45 36.43 -20.06
CA GLU A 70 14.83 37.83 -20.04
C GLU A 70 14.01 38.60 -21.09
N VAL A 71 13.37 39.67 -20.66
CA VAL A 71 12.57 40.54 -21.54
C VAL A 71 13.17 41.93 -21.53
N SER A 72 13.48 42.44 -22.72
CA SER A 72 14.03 43.81 -22.90
C SER A 72 12.97 44.85 -22.53
N GLU A 73 13.43 46.03 -22.12
CA GLU A 73 12.55 47.15 -21.79
C GLU A 73 11.63 47.50 -22.96
N GLY A 74 10.30 47.50 -22.74
CA GLY A 74 9.29 47.74 -23.74
C GLY A 74 8.93 46.58 -24.66
N ALA A 75 9.54 45.39 -24.48
CA ALA A 75 9.16 44.18 -25.19
C ALA A 75 7.96 43.46 -24.52
N GLU A 76 7.19 42.77 -25.35
CA GLU A 76 6.07 41.94 -24.86
C GLU A 76 6.57 40.72 -24.10
N VAL A 77 5.99 40.44 -22.91
CA VAL A 77 6.27 39.20 -22.15
C VAL A 77 5.57 38.05 -22.85
N PRO A 78 6.29 36.99 -23.29
CA PRO A 78 5.67 35.85 -23.94
C PRO A 78 4.72 35.12 -22.99
N LEU A 79 3.56 34.73 -23.51
CA LEU A 79 2.54 33.98 -22.76
C LEU A 79 2.83 32.48 -22.92
N ASP A 80 3.07 31.81 -21.80
CA ASP A 80 3.19 30.36 -21.76
C ASP A 80 1.84 29.74 -21.27
N ASN A 81 1.46 28.62 -21.87
CA ASN A 81 0.26 27.89 -21.47
C ASN A 81 0.62 26.78 -20.44
N ILE A 82 -0.20 26.65 -19.40
CA ILE A 82 -0.10 25.54 -18.45
C ILE A 82 -0.63 24.28 -19.13
N GLY A 83 0.22 23.26 -19.25
CA GLY A 83 -0.21 21.93 -19.69
C GLY A 83 -0.96 21.23 -18.57
N LEU A 84 -2.06 20.57 -18.88
CA LEU A 84 -2.82 19.73 -17.96
C LEU A 84 -2.84 18.28 -18.46
N ASP A 85 -2.40 17.37 -17.60
CA ASP A 85 -2.55 15.92 -17.77
C ASP A 85 -3.72 15.46 -16.91
N SER A 86 -4.39 14.38 -17.27
CA SER A 86 -5.46 13.81 -16.48
C SER A 86 -5.20 12.35 -16.14
N VAL A 87 -5.39 11.99 -14.86
CA VAL A 87 -5.34 10.61 -14.38
C VAL A 87 -6.75 10.15 -14.05
N SER A 88 -7.15 8.99 -14.56
CA SER A 88 -8.47 8.41 -14.32
C SER A 88 -8.39 7.25 -13.32
N PHE A 89 -9.23 7.30 -12.29
CA PHE A 89 -9.40 6.24 -11.32
C PHE A 89 -10.70 5.47 -11.60
N THR A 90 -10.60 4.13 -11.72
CA THR A 90 -11.74 3.24 -11.97
C THR A 90 -11.72 2.09 -10.95
N PRO A 91 -12.23 2.30 -9.72
CA PRO A 91 -12.14 1.34 -8.64
C PRO A 91 -12.78 0.01 -8.95
N VAL A 92 -12.01 -1.07 -8.80
CA VAL A 92 -12.43 -2.46 -8.97
C VAL A 92 -12.85 -3.05 -7.63
N LYS A 93 -13.81 -3.97 -7.65
CA LYS A 93 -14.29 -4.68 -6.46
C LYS A 93 -13.38 -5.88 -6.15
N TYR A 94 -12.85 -5.91 -4.95
CA TYR A 94 -12.15 -7.06 -4.36
C TYR A 94 -12.97 -7.61 -3.20
N GLY A 95 -12.91 -8.91 -2.94
CA GLY A 95 -13.69 -9.50 -1.86
C GLY A 95 -13.18 -10.85 -1.40
N VAL A 96 -13.45 -11.16 -0.13
CA VAL A 96 -13.18 -12.43 0.53
C VAL A 96 -14.45 -12.89 1.25
N ALA A 97 -14.80 -14.18 1.12
CA ALA A 97 -15.89 -14.80 1.86
C ALA A 97 -15.35 -15.71 2.96
N ILE A 98 -15.80 -15.50 4.18
CA ILE A 98 -15.54 -16.37 5.33
C ILE A 98 -16.80 -17.18 5.56
N ARG A 99 -16.68 -18.51 5.63
CA ARG A 99 -17.79 -19.44 5.87
C ARG A 99 -17.50 -20.30 7.10
N ILE A 100 -18.53 -20.56 7.89
CA ILE A 100 -18.47 -21.36 9.11
C ILE A 100 -19.71 -22.25 9.10
N THR A 101 -19.55 -23.54 9.40
CA THR A 101 -20.68 -24.45 9.57
C THR A 101 -21.31 -24.27 10.95
N ARG A 102 -22.58 -24.58 11.12
CA ARG A 102 -23.25 -24.53 12.43
C ARG A 102 -22.60 -25.49 13.43
N GLU A 103 -22.18 -26.64 12.98
CA GLU A 103 -21.44 -27.61 13.80
C GLU A 103 -20.17 -26.99 14.39
N MET A 104 -19.40 -26.21 13.61
CA MET A 104 -18.21 -25.50 14.10
C MET A 104 -18.56 -24.43 15.13
N ILE A 105 -19.74 -23.82 15.03
CA ILE A 105 -20.23 -22.84 16.02
C ILE A 105 -20.63 -23.56 17.30
N GLU A 106 -21.35 -24.67 17.20
CA GLU A 106 -21.80 -25.51 18.33
C GLU A 106 -20.62 -26.10 19.08
N ASP A 107 -19.60 -26.58 18.39
CA ASP A 107 -18.34 -27.08 18.95
C ASP A 107 -17.44 -25.99 19.55
N SER A 108 -17.91 -24.73 19.58
CA SER A 108 -17.23 -23.59 20.18
C SER A 108 -15.82 -23.31 19.62
N GLN A 109 -15.58 -23.55 18.33
CA GLN A 109 -14.29 -23.28 17.68
C GLN A 109 -14.08 -21.76 17.41
N VAL A 110 -14.27 -20.95 18.42
CA VAL A 110 -14.14 -19.48 18.38
C VAL A 110 -12.73 -19.06 17.99
N GLU A 111 -11.72 -19.84 18.32
CA GLU A 111 -10.32 -19.55 17.98
C GLU A 111 -10.08 -19.62 16.47
N LEU A 112 -10.70 -20.58 15.79
CA LEU A 112 -10.63 -20.72 14.33
C LEU A 112 -11.26 -19.52 13.62
N LEU A 113 -12.40 -19.02 14.12
CA LEU A 113 -13.05 -17.82 13.60
C LEU A 113 -12.14 -16.59 13.71
N ASN A 114 -11.57 -16.35 14.88
CA ASN A 114 -10.64 -15.23 15.11
C ASN A 114 -9.42 -15.31 14.19
N ARG A 115 -8.91 -16.50 13.93
CA ARG A 115 -7.78 -16.72 13.02
C ARG A 115 -8.16 -16.38 11.57
N ASN A 116 -9.36 -16.79 11.12
CA ASN A 116 -9.85 -16.49 9.78
C ASN A 116 -10.09 -14.97 9.58
N ILE A 117 -10.57 -14.27 10.60
CA ILE A 117 -10.75 -12.81 10.60
C ILE A 117 -9.42 -12.09 10.41
N LYS A 118 -8.41 -12.46 11.17
CA LYS A 118 -7.06 -11.89 11.05
C LYS A 118 -6.46 -12.15 9.66
N THR A 119 -6.63 -13.37 9.15
CA THR A 119 -6.17 -13.73 7.81
C THR A 119 -6.86 -12.90 6.74
N ALA A 120 -8.17 -12.67 6.86
CA ALA A 120 -8.90 -11.84 5.89
C ALA A 120 -8.40 -10.39 5.89
N GLY A 121 -8.20 -9.76 7.07
CA GLY A 121 -7.63 -8.42 7.18
C GLY A 121 -6.25 -8.33 6.53
N LYS A 122 -5.37 -9.27 6.85
CA LYS A 122 -4.04 -9.35 6.23
C LYS A 122 -4.11 -9.48 4.70
N ARG A 123 -5.03 -10.29 4.16
CA ARG A 123 -5.20 -10.46 2.71
C ARG A 123 -5.67 -9.19 2.00
N PHE A 124 -6.51 -8.36 2.63
CA PHE A 124 -6.85 -7.05 2.06
C PHE A 124 -5.65 -6.12 2.00
N ALA A 125 -4.86 -6.04 3.06
CA ALA A 125 -3.63 -5.24 3.08
C ALA A 125 -2.59 -5.73 2.06
N GLU A 126 -2.40 -7.04 1.93
CA GLU A 126 -1.55 -7.64 0.91
C GLU A 126 -2.02 -7.30 -0.52
N ASN A 127 -3.33 -7.36 -0.78
CA ASN A 127 -3.88 -6.99 -2.08
C ASN A 127 -3.66 -5.50 -2.39
N GLU A 128 -3.83 -4.62 -1.41
CA GLU A 128 -3.55 -3.19 -1.56
C GLU A 128 -2.06 -2.93 -1.88
N THR A 129 -1.17 -3.60 -1.16
CA THR A 129 0.27 -3.56 -1.41
C THR A 129 0.60 -4.04 -2.82
N ASN A 130 0.01 -5.15 -3.26
CA ASN A 130 0.20 -5.69 -4.61
C ASN A 130 -0.24 -4.71 -5.71
N LEU A 131 -1.35 -3.98 -5.50
CA LEU A 131 -1.82 -2.96 -6.44
C LEU A 131 -0.87 -1.77 -6.52
N VAL A 132 -0.33 -1.32 -5.39
CA VAL A 132 0.67 -0.24 -5.35
C VAL A 132 1.95 -0.66 -6.04
N LEU A 133 2.46 -1.87 -5.76
CA LEU A 133 3.66 -2.39 -6.39
C LEU A 133 3.50 -2.53 -7.91
N ALA A 134 2.30 -2.92 -8.40
CA ALA A 134 2.01 -2.98 -9.82
C ALA A 134 2.14 -1.60 -10.50
N GLN A 135 1.79 -0.52 -9.79
CA GLN A 135 1.96 0.83 -10.32
C GLN A 135 3.42 1.29 -10.22
N LEU A 136 4.10 1.02 -9.11
CA LEU A 136 5.52 1.36 -8.94
C LEU A 136 6.42 0.61 -9.94
N ASP A 137 5.98 -0.52 -10.46
CA ASP A 137 6.70 -1.30 -11.48
C ASP A 137 6.82 -0.56 -12.83
N ASP A 138 5.93 0.40 -13.10
CA ASP A 138 5.99 1.32 -14.25
C ASP A 138 7.01 2.47 -14.07
N ALA A 139 8.04 2.28 -13.24
CA ALA A 139 9.06 3.28 -12.94
C ALA A 139 9.75 3.83 -14.19
N ASN A 140 10.09 5.13 -14.16
CA ASN A 140 10.77 5.81 -15.26
C ASN A 140 12.18 5.27 -15.53
N ALA A 141 12.87 4.84 -14.47
CA ALA A 141 14.22 4.30 -14.53
C ALA A 141 14.30 2.98 -13.78
N THR A 142 15.15 2.07 -14.27
CA THR A 142 15.45 0.81 -13.61
C THR A 142 16.94 0.63 -13.48
N THR A 143 17.44 0.62 -12.25
CA THR A 143 18.85 0.35 -11.94
C THR A 143 19.04 -1.14 -11.72
N ALA A 144 19.96 -1.76 -12.45
CA ALA A 144 20.31 -3.15 -12.26
C ALA A 144 21.27 -3.30 -11.07
N GLY A 145 20.82 -3.97 -10.01
CA GLY A 145 21.61 -4.18 -8.78
C GLY A 145 22.63 -5.31 -8.86
N GLY A 146 22.61 -6.12 -9.92
CA GLY A 146 23.40 -7.37 -9.99
C GLY A 146 22.88 -8.41 -9.00
N ASP A 147 23.79 -9.17 -8.36
CA ASP A 147 23.43 -10.22 -7.40
C ASP A 147 22.95 -9.66 -6.04
N ALA A 148 23.29 -8.41 -5.71
CA ALA A 148 22.92 -7.76 -4.47
C ALA A 148 22.85 -6.23 -4.61
N VAL A 149 22.05 -5.59 -3.78
CA VAL A 149 21.96 -4.12 -3.72
C VAL A 149 23.25 -3.54 -3.14
N THR A 150 23.80 -2.55 -3.84
CA THR A 150 24.98 -1.79 -3.39
C THR A 150 24.61 -0.33 -3.10
N ILE A 151 25.48 0.35 -2.38
CA ILE A 151 25.35 1.81 -2.14
C ILE A 151 25.29 2.56 -3.47
N ALA A 152 26.08 2.13 -4.47
CA ALA A 152 26.11 2.76 -5.78
C ALA A 152 24.74 2.72 -6.47
N ASN A 153 24.05 1.58 -6.42
CA ASN A 153 22.72 1.42 -7.00
C ASN A 153 21.69 2.34 -6.32
N ILE A 154 21.75 2.47 -4.99
CA ILE A 154 20.85 3.38 -4.25
C ILE A 154 21.11 4.84 -4.66
N VAL A 155 22.39 5.26 -4.72
CA VAL A 155 22.76 6.62 -5.12
C VAL A 155 22.38 6.92 -6.56
N GLU A 156 22.54 5.96 -7.48
CA GLU A 156 22.12 6.07 -8.88
C GLU A 156 20.59 6.25 -8.99
N SER A 157 19.81 5.42 -8.31
CA SER A 157 18.34 5.55 -8.28
C SER A 157 17.88 6.88 -7.65
N ILE A 158 18.56 7.38 -6.62
CA ILE A 158 18.31 8.72 -6.07
C ILE A 158 18.59 9.80 -7.11
N TYR A 159 19.69 9.64 -7.85
CA TYR A 159 20.05 10.57 -8.93
C TYR A 159 19.00 10.58 -10.04
N ASP A 160 18.51 9.41 -10.47
CA ASP A 160 17.49 9.29 -11.51
C ASP A 160 16.21 10.08 -11.20
N VAL A 161 15.73 9.99 -9.95
CA VAL A 161 14.56 10.75 -9.49
C VAL A 161 14.88 12.25 -9.45
N ARG A 162 16.05 12.62 -8.92
CA ARG A 162 16.47 14.03 -8.83
C ARG A 162 16.73 14.67 -10.18
N ALA A 163 17.22 13.93 -11.16
CA ALA A 163 17.44 14.39 -12.52
C ALA A 163 16.13 14.80 -13.24
N GLN A 164 14.99 14.36 -12.71
CA GLN A 164 13.65 14.72 -13.18
C GLN A 164 12.98 15.83 -12.33
N ASP A 165 13.75 16.53 -11.48
CA ASP A 165 13.30 17.60 -10.57
C ASP A 165 12.37 17.13 -9.43
N TYR A 166 12.38 15.83 -9.08
CA TYR A 166 11.66 15.29 -7.92
C TYR A 166 12.59 15.06 -6.74
N ARG A 167 12.01 14.99 -5.52
CA ARG A 167 12.76 14.75 -4.28
C ARG A 167 12.40 13.37 -3.72
N PRO A 168 13.24 12.36 -3.90
CA PRO A 168 12.98 11.05 -3.32
C PRO A 168 12.96 11.16 -1.80
N THR A 169 11.92 10.59 -1.18
CA THR A 169 11.66 10.60 0.26
C THR A 169 11.58 9.21 0.84
N ASP A 170 11.15 8.25 0.06
CA ASP A 170 10.89 6.89 0.50
C ASP A 170 11.62 5.85 -0.33
N TYR A 171 12.03 4.79 0.35
CA TYR A 171 12.59 3.59 -0.24
C TYR A 171 11.81 2.38 0.23
N LEU A 172 10.99 1.81 -0.64
CA LEU A 172 10.19 0.61 -0.42
C LEU A 172 10.89 -0.57 -1.06
N LEU A 173 11.29 -1.58 -0.29
CA LEU A 173 12.11 -2.69 -0.76
C LEU A 173 11.56 -4.05 -0.37
N GLY A 174 11.88 -5.06 -1.17
CA GLY A 174 11.57 -6.45 -0.91
C GLY A 174 12.45 -7.06 0.19
N GLU A 175 12.02 -8.20 0.71
CA GLU A 175 12.69 -8.88 1.83
C GLU A 175 14.14 -9.26 1.51
N GLU A 176 14.44 -9.63 0.26
CA GLU A 176 15.78 -10.03 -0.18
C GLU A 176 16.72 -8.83 -0.24
N GLN A 177 16.28 -7.73 -0.86
CA GLN A 177 17.04 -6.48 -0.86
C GLN A 177 17.24 -5.90 0.53
N TYR A 178 16.29 -6.13 1.45
CA TYR A 178 16.49 -5.75 2.85
C TYR A 178 17.62 -6.54 3.50
N SER A 179 17.72 -7.85 3.20
CA SER A 179 18.83 -8.69 3.64
C SER A 179 20.18 -8.20 3.10
N ASP A 180 20.20 -7.79 1.82
CA ASP A 180 21.41 -7.23 1.19
C ASP A 180 21.87 -5.95 1.89
N LEU A 181 20.94 -5.05 2.21
CA LEU A 181 21.25 -3.83 2.95
C LEU A 181 21.88 -4.12 4.31
N MET A 182 21.39 -5.14 5.01
CA MET A 182 21.95 -5.55 6.29
C MET A 182 23.34 -6.18 6.18
N ASN A 183 23.72 -6.64 5.00
CA ASN A 183 25.06 -7.18 4.72
C ASN A 183 26.08 -6.11 4.28
N ILE A 184 25.65 -4.89 4.03
CA ILE A 184 26.56 -3.79 3.68
C ILE A 184 27.31 -3.31 4.91
N ASP A 185 28.62 -3.54 5.00
CA ASP A 185 29.48 -3.20 6.14
C ASP A 185 29.31 -1.76 6.61
N THR A 186 29.14 -0.82 5.67
CA THR A 186 29.02 0.61 5.99
C THR A 186 27.76 0.93 6.82
N PHE A 187 26.71 0.12 6.72
CA PHE A 187 25.47 0.30 7.49
C PHE A 187 25.50 -0.48 8.81
N VAL A 188 26.22 -1.60 8.86
CA VAL A 188 26.24 -2.51 10.01
C VAL A 188 27.31 -2.07 11.02
N GLU A 189 28.43 -1.55 10.56
CA GLU A 189 29.49 -1.08 11.45
C GLU A 189 29.08 0.24 12.12
N ALA A 190 28.75 0.18 13.42
CA ALA A 190 28.38 1.34 14.24
C ALA A 190 29.44 2.45 14.21
N ASP A 191 30.70 2.08 14.01
CA ASP A 191 31.88 2.93 13.93
C ASP A 191 31.85 3.85 12.69
N LYS A 192 31.31 3.34 11.57
CA LYS A 192 31.22 4.08 10.30
C LYS A 192 29.87 4.78 10.12
N ALA A 193 28.79 4.21 10.66
CA ALA A 193 27.45 4.76 10.53
C ALA A 193 27.13 5.88 11.55
N GLY A 194 27.97 6.06 12.59
CA GLY A 194 27.73 7.05 13.64
C GLY A 194 26.43 6.87 14.42
N ASN A 195 25.73 5.74 14.22
CA ASN A 195 24.44 5.47 14.83
C ASN A 195 24.39 4.02 15.36
N THR A 196 24.38 3.90 16.69
CA THR A 196 24.23 2.62 17.41
C THR A 196 22.81 2.02 17.33
N GLY A 197 21.84 2.76 16.78
CA GLY A 197 20.45 2.35 16.74
C GLY A 197 20.18 1.15 15.83
N LEU A 198 20.92 0.98 14.73
CA LEU A 198 20.77 -0.13 13.78
C LEU A 198 21.04 -1.48 14.42
N MET A 199 22.16 -1.60 15.16
CA MET A 199 22.54 -2.87 15.80
C MET A 199 21.62 -3.26 16.96
N SER A 200 20.98 -2.29 17.63
CA SER A 200 20.12 -2.57 18.78
C SER A 200 18.68 -2.89 18.41
N THR A 201 18.17 -2.36 17.29
CA THR A 201 16.76 -2.51 16.90
C THR A 201 16.54 -3.37 15.65
N GLY A 202 17.58 -3.61 14.85
CA GLY A 202 17.48 -4.35 13.58
C GLY A 202 16.60 -3.65 12.52
N ARG A 203 16.29 -2.36 12.71
CA ARG A 203 15.49 -1.57 11.77
C ARG A 203 16.34 -0.53 11.08
N VAL A 204 16.39 -0.59 9.76
CA VAL A 204 16.94 0.49 8.95
C VAL A 204 15.88 1.59 8.88
N GLY A 205 16.02 2.63 9.69
CA GLY A 205 15.04 3.71 9.75
C GLY A 205 15.13 4.67 8.56
N THR A 206 16.36 5.16 8.27
CA THR A 206 16.61 6.10 7.18
C THR A 206 17.95 5.83 6.51
N ILE A 207 18.02 5.89 5.18
CA ILE A 207 19.23 5.77 4.37
C ILE A 207 19.30 6.95 3.42
N PHE A 208 20.40 7.71 3.45
CA PHE A 208 20.58 8.91 2.61
C PHE A 208 19.41 9.91 2.68
N GLY A 209 18.70 9.95 3.81
CA GLY A 209 17.52 10.79 4.00
C GLY A 209 16.21 10.18 3.50
N LEU A 210 16.24 8.95 2.98
CA LEU A 210 15.06 8.19 2.58
C LEU A 210 14.51 7.38 3.75
N SER A 211 13.18 7.39 3.93
CA SER A 211 12.49 6.51 4.87
C SER A 211 12.42 5.09 4.29
N VAL A 212 12.97 4.11 5.01
CA VAL A 212 13.05 2.72 4.55
C VAL A 212 11.89 1.92 5.08
N SER A 213 11.15 1.27 4.17
CA SER A 213 10.06 0.35 4.50
C SER A 213 10.19 -0.93 3.66
N THR A 214 9.72 -2.04 4.21
CA THR A 214 9.79 -3.34 3.54
C THR A 214 8.38 -3.84 3.21
N PHE A 215 8.25 -4.53 2.09
CA PHE A 215 7.04 -5.28 1.77
C PHE A 215 7.35 -6.78 1.75
N SER A 216 6.32 -7.59 2.02
CA SER A 216 6.45 -9.05 1.97
C SER A 216 6.26 -9.56 0.53
N ALA A 217 7.14 -10.47 0.09
CA ALA A 217 7.00 -11.18 -1.19
C ALA A 217 5.68 -11.97 -1.31
N ASN A 218 5.02 -12.26 -0.18
CA ASN A 218 3.71 -12.93 -0.16
C ASN A 218 2.53 -11.99 -0.43
N ALA A 219 2.75 -10.68 -0.62
CA ALA A 219 1.67 -9.72 -0.86
C ALA A 219 0.96 -9.93 -2.21
N GLY A 220 1.61 -10.56 -3.19
CA GLY A 220 0.96 -10.87 -4.47
C GLY A 220 1.98 -11.09 -5.60
N THR A 221 1.50 -11.16 -6.83
CA THR A 221 2.33 -11.44 -8.02
C THR A 221 3.31 -10.32 -8.35
N ASN A 222 3.01 -9.07 -7.99
CA ASN A 222 3.88 -7.92 -8.23
C ASN A 222 4.85 -7.66 -7.06
N ALA A 223 4.70 -8.39 -5.94
CA ALA A 223 5.59 -8.32 -4.80
C ALA A 223 6.83 -9.21 -5.03
N VAL A 224 7.81 -8.69 -5.77
CA VAL A 224 9.04 -9.41 -6.08
C VAL A 224 10.09 -9.09 -5.01
N ALA A 225 10.59 -10.12 -4.32
CA ALA A 225 11.55 -9.97 -3.20
C ALA A 225 12.85 -9.25 -3.60
N THR A 226 13.24 -9.37 -4.88
CA THR A 226 14.44 -8.78 -5.48
C THR A 226 14.20 -7.37 -6.06
N SER A 227 13.04 -6.76 -5.82
CA SER A 227 12.71 -5.41 -6.30
C SER A 227 12.64 -4.41 -5.17
N GLY A 228 13.11 -3.19 -5.45
CA GLY A 228 12.98 -2.03 -4.55
C GLY A 228 12.63 -0.79 -5.35
N TYR A 229 11.96 0.15 -4.70
CA TYR A 229 11.44 1.37 -5.33
C TYR A 229 11.82 2.59 -4.52
N ILE A 230 12.48 3.54 -5.17
CA ILE A 230 12.81 4.85 -4.61
C ILE A 230 11.90 5.88 -5.28
N PHE A 231 11.16 6.63 -4.50
CA PHE A 231 10.18 7.56 -5.04
C PHE A 231 9.95 8.78 -4.16
N ASP A 232 9.35 9.80 -4.76
CA ASP A 232 8.85 10.99 -4.06
C ASP A 232 7.42 10.72 -3.60
N ARG A 233 7.23 10.63 -2.26
CA ARG A 233 5.92 10.41 -1.63
C ARG A 233 4.84 11.37 -2.12
N THR A 234 5.20 12.62 -2.40
CA THR A 234 4.23 13.67 -2.74
C THR A 234 3.74 13.60 -4.18
N GLN A 235 4.43 12.87 -5.06
CA GLN A 235 4.21 12.90 -6.51
C GLN A 235 4.08 11.52 -7.17
N ALA A 236 4.41 10.42 -6.45
CA ALA A 236 4.51 9.11 -7.08
C ALA A 236 3.15 8.52 -7.46
N TYR A 237 2.30 8.24 -6.49
CA TYR A 237 1.03 7.56 -6.73
C TYR A 237 -0.06 8.04 -5.79
N ALA A 238 -1.31 7.79 -6.18
CA ALA A 238 -2.49 8.02 -5.36
C ALA A 238 -3.38 6.78 -5.29
N ILE A 239 -4.14 6.69 -4.22
CA ILE A 239 -5.07 5.60 -3.94
C ILE A 239 -6.49 6.17 -3.94
N ALA A 240 -7.39 5.59 -4.72
CA ALA A 240 -8.81 5.94 -4.75
C ALA A 240 -9.64 4.82 -4.13
N ILE A 241 -10.30 5.10 -3.03
CA ILE A 241 -11.15 4.17 -2.29
C ILE A 241 -12.60 4.58 -2.50
N ALA A 242 -13.30 3.92 -3.46
CA ALA A 242 -14.71 4.17 -3.68
C ALA A 242 -15.61 3.53 -2.61
N ARG A 243 -15.15 2.43 -2.01
CA ARG A 243 -15.77 1.78 -0.85
C ARG A 243 -14.69 1.10 -0.03
N ASP A 244 -14.60 1.46 1.23
CA ASP A 244 -13.70 0.81 2.16
C ASP A 244 -14.20 -0.59 2.52
N ILE A 245 -13.46 -1.35 3.32
CA ILE A 245 -13.81 -2.72 3.69
C ILE A 245 -15.21 -2.71 4.31
N SER A 246 -16.16 -3.30 3.60
CA SER A 246 -17.54 -3.47 4.06
C SER A 246 -17.88 -4.95 4.14
N MET A 247 -18.74 -5.31 5.08
CA MET A 247 -19.15 -6.68 5.34
C MET A 247 -20.65 -6.85 5.13
N GLU A 248 -21.02 -7.94 4.45
CA GLU A 248 -22.39 -8.41 4.31
C GLU A 248 -22.48 -9.81 4.91
N SER A 249 -23.57 -10.10 5.66
CA SER A 249 -23.81 -11.45 6.18
C SER A 249 -24.18 -12.40 5.04
N LEU A 250 -23.63 -13.61 5.09
CA LEU A 250 -23.92 -14.68 4.17
C LEU A 250 -24.60 -15.82 4.94
N THR A 251 -25.82 -16.17 4.55
CA THR A 251 -26.53 -17.34 5.08
C THR A 251 -26.82 -18.30 3.94
N LEU A 252 -26.33 -19.52 4.05
CA LEU A 252 -26.53 -20.60 3.07
C LEU A 252 -27.26 -21.77 3.72
N PRO A 253 -28.61 -21.74 3.82
CA PRO A 253 -29.40 -22.74 4.53
C PRO A 253 -29.24 -24.15 3.95
N THR A 254 -29.01 -24.26 2.64
CA THR A 254 -28.84 -25.55 1.95
C THR A 254 -27.56 -26.29 2.32
N TYR A 255 -26.58 -25.57 2.88
CA TYR A 255 -25.29 -26.11 3.29
C TYR A 255 -25.07 -26.05 4.80
N ASP A 256 -26.09 -25.62 5.55
CA ASP A 256 -26.01 -25.37 6.98
C ASP A 256 -24.80 -24.52 7.39
N MET A 257 -24.57 -23.45 6.60
CA MET A 257 -23.43 -22.54 6.75
C MET A 257 -23.88 -21.12 6.98
N GLU A 258 -23.17 -20.46 7.85
CA GLU A 258 -23.24 -19.01 8.06
C GLU A 258 -21.86 -18.39 7.81
N GLY A 259 -21.84 -17.11 7.49
CA GLY A 259 -20.58 -16.44 7.22
C GLY A 259 -20.71 -14.97 6.94
N ALA A 260 -19.65 -14.43 6.40
CA ALA A 260 -19.57 -13.03 6.00
C ALA A 260 -18.82 -12.87 4.68
N VAL A 261 -19.31 -11.98 3.84
CA VAL A 261 -18.62 -11.54 2.62
C VAL A 261 -18.07 -10.16 2.89
N LEU A 262 -16.75 -10.04 2.83
CA LEU A 262 -16.04 -8.77 2.94
C LEU A 262 -15.71 -8.27 1.54
N THR A 263 -15.98 -7.00 1.27
CA THR A 263 -15.70 -6.39 -0.03
C THR A 263 -15.14 -4.99 0.14
N GLN A 264 -14.25 -4.62 -0.80
CA GLN A 264 -13.62 -3.32 -0.91
C GLN A 264 -13.63 -2.89 -2.39
N ARG A 265 -13.73 -1.60 -2.68
CA ARG A 265 -13.54 -1.05 -4.03
C ARG A 265 -12.42 -0.04 -4.00
N ILE A 266 -11.32 -0.36 -4.67
CA ILE A 266 -10.08 0.42 -4.67
C ILE A 266 -9.47 0.45 -6.06
N ASP A 267 -8.75 1.52 -6.37
CA ASP A 267 -7.86 1.65 -7.51
C ASP A 267 -6.61 2.43 -7.09
N VAL A 268 -5.50 2.13 -7.74
CA VAL A 268 -4.22 2.82 -7.53
C VAL A 268 -3.71 3.28 -8.87
N LYS A 269 -3.24 4.52 -8.95
CA LYS A 269 -2.67 5.09 -10.17
C LYS A 269 -1.41 5.89 -9.89
N ASN A 270 -0.44 5.79 -10.79
CA ASN A 270 0.71 6.67 -10.81
C ASN A 270 0.25 8.07 -11.18
N LEU A 271 0.73 9.06 -10.43
CA LEU A 271 0.57 10.47 -10.75
C LEU A 271 1.71 10.93 -11.67
N ARG A 272 2.92 10.56 -11.27
CA ARG A 272 4.15 10.94 -11.97
C ARG A 272 5.12 9.75 -12.03
N VAL A 273 5.16 9.07 -13.16
CA VAL A 273 6.09 7.95 -13.40
C VAL A 273 7.55 8.38 -13.21
N LYS A 274 7.89 9.62 -13.60
CA LYS A 274 9.23 10.22 -13.46
C LYS A 274 9.68 10.43 -12.02
N ALA A 275 8.76 10.41 -11.06
CA ALA A 275 9.05 10.51 -9.63
C ALA A 275 9.43 9.15 -8.99
N ILE A 276 9.54 8.08 -9.80
CA ILE A 276 9.76 6.71 -9.35
C ILE A 276 10.99 6.14 -10.06
N SER A 277 11.90 5.52 -9.31
CA SER A 277 13.02 4.70 -9.82
C SER A 277 12.96 3.31 -9.18
N LYS A 278 13.21 2.28 -9.97
CA LYS A 278 13.21 0.88 -9.56
C LYS A 278 14.64 0.34 -9.47
N ILE A 279 14.93 -0.45 -8.45
CA ILE A 279 16.16 -1.25 -8.33
C ILE A 279 15.78 -2.72 -8.44
N THR A 280 16.41 -3.46 -9.32
CA THR A 280 16.22 -4.91 -9.47
C THR A 280 17.52 -5.65 -9.20
N THR A 281 17.47 -6.67 -8.35
CA THR A 281 18.56 -7.66 -8.16
C THR A 281 18.19 -8.97 -8.83
N SER A 282 19.19 -9.81 -9.13
CA SER A 282 19.02 -11.09 -9.81
C SER A 282 18.84 -12.24 -8.83
#